data_76ac4230ae34b18ae1396ae04bee7671
#
_entry.id   76ac4230ae34b18ae1396ae04bee7671
#
_cell.length_a   1.000
_cell.length_b   1.000
_cell.length_c   1.000
_cell.angle_alpha   90.00
_cell.angle_beta   90.00
_cell.angle_gamma   90.00
#
_symmetry.space_group_name_H-M   'P 1'
#
loop_
_entity.id
_entity.type
_entity.pdbx_description
1 polymer ?
#
loop_
_entity_poly.entity_id
_entity_poly.type
_entity_poly.pdbx_seq_one_letter_code
_entity_poly.pdbx_strand_id
1 'polypeptide(L)' 'SVSVSGLLNHKDIREQFNPEKNDVMILPNEMYNADGCDLLGEKIHELELYYNAKIILA' A
#
# COMPACT_ATOMS: atom_id res chain seq x y z
N SER A 1 5.98 -2.80 11.89
CA SER A 1 5.51 -3.06 10.54
C SER A 1 4.00 -3.30 10.52
N VAL A 2 3.40 -3.04 9.39
CA VAL A 2 1.97 -3.21 9.17
C VAL A 2 1.77 -4.20 8.03
N SER A 3 0.86 -5.17 8.23
CA SER A 3 0.52 -6.14 7.21
C SER A 3 -0.97 -6.01 6.89
N VAL A 4 -1.29 -5.88 5.59
CA VAL A 4 -2.65 -5.70 5.11
C VAL A 4 -3.02 -6.89 4.24
N SER A 5 -4.22 -7.42 4.41
CA SER A 5 -4.71 -8.54 3.61
C SER A 5 -6.04 -8.19 2.94
N GLY A 6 -6.36 -8.91 1.86
CA GLY A 6 -7.57 -8.68 1.09
C GLY A 6 -7.35 -7.72 -0.07
N LEU A 7 -8.39 -7.52 -0.86
CA LEU A 7 -8.34 -6.62 -2.01
C LEU A 7 -8.72 -5.22 -1.58
N LEU A 8 -7.69 -4.38 -1.40
CA LEU A 8 -7.87 -2.99 -1.01
C LEU A 8 -7.21 -2.09 -2.05
N ASN A 9 -7.67 -0.85 -2.12
CA ASN A 9 -6.98 0.18 -2.89
C ASN A 9 -6.27 1.13 -1.92
N HIS A 10 -5.47 2.05 -2.46
CA HIS A 10 -4.71 2.98 -1.62
C HIS A 10 -5.61 3.87 -0.77
N LYS A 11 -6.79 4.22 -1.29
CA LYS A 11 -7.74 5.02 -0.53
C LYS A 11 -8.18 4.28 0.73
N ASP A 12 -8.50 2.99 0.59
CA ASP A 12 -8.91 2.17 1.74
C ASP A 12 -7.80 2.08 2.77
N ILE A 13 -6.56 1.94 2.31
CA ILE A 13 -5.41 1.85 3.20
C ILE A 13 -5.25 3.15 3.98
N ARG A 14 -5.33 4.30 3.30
CA ARG A 14 -5.19 5.59 3.94
C ARG A 14 -6.29 5.84 4.98
N GLU A 15 -7.48 5.31 4.75
CA GLU A 15 -8.59 5.48 5.68
C GLU A 15 -8.50 4.57 6.90
N GLN A 16 -7.94 3.37 6.73
CA GLN A 16 -7.94 2.35 7.78
C GLN A 16 -6.63 2.19 8.53
N PHE A 17 -5.53 2.58 7.91
CA PHE A 17 -4.22 2.34 8.49
C PHE A 17 -3.42 3.63 8.61
N ASN A 18 -2.74 3.76 9.75
CA ASN A 18 -1.90 4.92 10.03
C ASN A 18 -0.59 4.44 10.63
N PRO A 19 0.29 3.81 9.81
CA PRO A 19 1.56 3.32 10.33
C PRO A 19 2.44 4.46 10.78
N GLU A 20 3.34 4.16 11.69
CA GLU A 20 4.29 5.14 12.16
C GLU A 20 5.26 5.50 11.05
N LYS A 21 5.81 6.71 11.14
CA LYS A 21 6.77 7.21 10.18
C LYS A 21 7.96 6.26 10.07
N ASN A 22 8.37 5.98 8.83
CA ASN A 22 9.48 5.09 8.50
C ASN A 22 9.22 3.61 8.81
N ASP A 23 7.98 3.24 9.01
CA ASP A 23 7.61 1.85 9.21
C ASP A 23 7.63 1.10 7.86
N VAL A 24 7.51 -0.22 7.94
CA VAL A 24 7.41 -1.09 6.77
C VAL A 24 5.97 -1.56 6.64
N MET A 25 5.40 -1.42 5.45
CA MET A 25 4.05 -1.87 5.16
C MET A 25 4.08 -3.04 4.20
N ILE A 26 3.46 -4.15 4.58
CA ILE A 26 3.40 -5.35 3.73
C ILE A 26 2.01 -5.43 3.12
N LEU A 27 1.96 -5.42 1.79
CA LEU A 27 0.70 -5.44 1.04
C LEU A 27 0.62 -6.69 0.17
N PRO A 28 -0.60 -7.21 -0.08
CA PRO A 28 -0.75 -8.35 -0.96
C PRO A 28 -0.48 -7.99 -2.42
N ASN A 29 0.16 -8.89 -3.14
CA ASN A 29 0.44 -8.71 -4.57
C ASN A 29 -0.83 -8.46 -5.37
N GLU A 30 -1.93 -9.06 -4.96
CA GLU A 30 -3.20 -8.98 -5.68
C GLU A 30 -3.78 -7.57 -5.73
N MET A 31 -3.30 -6.66 -4.89
CA MET A 31 -3.75 -5.28 -4.94
C MET A 31 -3.34 -4.57 -6.23
N TYR A 32 -2.31 -5.08 -6.89
CA TYR A 32 -1.70 -4.37 -8.03
C TYR A 32 -1.82 -5.19 -9.30
N ASN A 33 -2.10 -4.49 -10.41
CA ASN A 33 -2.18 -5.11 -11.72
C ASN A 33 -0.78 -5.21 -12.36
N ALA A 34 -0.73 -5.63 -13.61
CA ALA A 34 0.53 -5.81 -14.33
C ALA A 34 1.32 -4.51 -14.49
N ASP A 35 0.63 -3.36 -14.41
CA ASP A 35 1.27 -2.04 -14.52
C ASP A 35 1.75 -1.51 -13.16
N GLY A 36 1.53 -2.25 -12.09
CA GLY A 36 1.90 -1.82 -10.75
C GLY A 36 0.95 -0.80 -10.14
N CYS A 37 -0.30 -0.77 -10.61
CA CYS A 37 -1.32 0.15 -10.13
C CYS A 37 -2.41 -0.59 -9.36
N ASP A 38 -3.00 0.08 -8.37
CA ASP A 38 -4.15 -0.46 -7.66
C ASP A 38 -5.44 -0.27 -8.49
N LEU A 39 -6.58 -0.59 -7.89
CA LEU A 39 -7.87 -0.50 -8.58
C LEU A 39 -8.24 0.92 -9.01
N LEU A 40 -7.66 1.92 -8.37
CA LEU A 40 -7.90 3.33 -8.70
C LEU A 40 -6.80 3.93 -9.57
N GLY A 41 -5.83 3.11 -10.01
CA GLY A 41 -4.76 3.56 -10.87
C GLY A 41 -3.58 4.19 -10.16
N GLU A 42 -3.51 4.10 -8.84
CA GLU A 42 -2.39 4.66 -8.07
C GLU A 42 -1.24 3.66 -7.99
N LYS A 43 -0.02 4.16 -8.10
CA LYS A 43 1.18 3.33 -8.03
C LYS A 43 1.70 3.20 -6.60
N ILE A 44 2.45 2.12 -6.35
CA ILE A 44 3.05 1.84 -5.06
C ILE A 44 3.84 3.04 -4.53
N HIS A 45 4.58 3.70 -5.41
CA HIS A 45 5.43 4.83 -5.04
C HIS A 45 4.65 5.97 -4.39
N GLU A 46 3.41 6.19 -4.84
CA GLU A 46 2.57 7.25 -4.27
C GLU A 46 2.22 6.95 -2.81
N LEU A 47 1.98 5.68 -2.49
CA LEU A 47 1.68 5.29 -1.11
C LEU A 47 2.92 5.37 -0.23
N GLU A 48 4.08 5.01 -0.76
CA GLU A 48 5.35 5.15 -0.04
C GLU A 48 5.61 6.60 0.35
N LEU A 49 5.35 7.52 -0.57
CA LEU A 49 5.51 8.95 -0.30
C LEU A 49 4.52 9.44 0.74
N TYR A 50 3.28 8.96 0.66
CA TYR A 50 2.24 9.39 1.60
C TYR A 50 2.59 9.02 3.04
N TYR A 51 3.10 7.82 3.26
CA TYR A 51 3.42 7.33 4.60
C TYR A 51 4.89 7.52 4.98
N ASN A 52 5.74 7.87 4.02
CA ASN A 52 7.18 7.86 4.23
C ASN A 52 7.63 6.48 4.76
N ALA A 53 7.13 5.43 4.16
CA ALA A 53 7.36 4.06 4.58
C ALA A 53 7.78 3.20 3.40
N LYS A 54 8.41 2.06 3.69
CA LYS A 54 8.78 1.08 2.67
C LYS A 54 7.62 0.12 2.45
N ILE A 55 7.28 -0.13 1.18
CA ILE A 55 6.23 -1.08 0.81
C ILE A 55 6.88 -2.37 0.35
N ILE A 56 6.42 -3.49 0.89
CA ILE A 56 6.83 -4.83 0.49
C ILE A 56 5.59 -5.57 0.01
N LEU A 57 5.67 -6.18 -1.18
CA LEU A 57 4.58 -6.99 -1.70
C LEU A 57 4.82 -8.45 -1.37
N ALA A 58 3.78 -9.11 -0.92
CA ALA A 58 3.89 -10.53 -0.54
C ALA A 58 2.78 -11.39 -1.13
#